data_93ec01f23db460c145c259cde888739e
#
_entry.id   93ec01f23db460c145c259cde888739e
#
_cell.length_a   1.000
_cell.length_b   1.000
_cell.length_c   1.000
_cell.angle_alpha   90.00
_cell.angle_beta   90.00
_cell.angle_gamma   90.00
#
_symmetry.space_group_name_H-M   'P 1'
#
loop_
_entity.id
_entity.type
_entity.pdbx_description
1 polymer ?
#
loop_
_entity_poly.entity_id
_entity_poly.type
_entity_poly.pdbx_seq_one_letter_code
_entity_poly.pdbx_strand_id
1 'polypeptide(L)'
;MICRFIDTHCHFDFPPFSGDEEASLQRAAQAGVGKIIVPATEAENFARVQALAEKYQPLYAALGLHPGMLEKHSDVSLDQLQQALERRPAKVVAVGEIGLDLFGDDPQFERQQWLLDEQLKLAKRYDLPVILHSRRTHDKLAMHLKRHDLSRTGVVHGFSGSLQQAERFVQLGYKIGVGGTITYPRASKTRDVIAKLPLASLLLETDAPDMPLNGFQGQANRPEQATRVFAVLCELRSEPADEIAEVLLNNTYAVFSVSG
;
A
#
# COMPACT_ATOMS: atom_id res chain seq x y z
N MET A 1 10.98 -8.86 -20.19
CA MET A 1 11.38 -7.58 -19.57
C MET A 1 11.65 -7.81 -18.10
N ILE A 2 12.76 -7.28 -17.57
CA ILE A 2 13.14 -7.51 -16.17
C ILE A 2 12.31 -6.61 -15.27
N CYS A 3 11.65 -7.18 -14.25
CA CYS A 3 10.96 -6.44 -13.21
C CYS A 3 12.00 -5.82 -12.26
N ARG A 4 12.23 -4.53 -12.37
CA ARG A 4 13.13 -3.81 -11.47
C ARG A 4 12.39 -3.26 -10.26
N PHE A 5 11.13 -2.85 -10.46
CA PHE A 5 10.31 -2.22 -9.43
C PHE A 5 8.96 -2.91 -9.31
N ILE A 6 8.43 -2.90 -8.11
CA ILE A 6 7.04 -3.28 -7.83
C ILE A 6 6.35 -2.05 -7.22
N ASP A 7 5.24 -1.63 -7.83
CA ASP A 7 4.37 -0.63 -7.22
C ASP A 7 3.46 -1.35 -6.23
N THR A 8 3.73 -1.19 -4.94
CA THR A 8 3.03 -1.95 -3.90
C THR A 8 1.65 -1.37 -3.55
N HIS A 9 1.27 -0.22 -4.14
CA HIS A 9 -0.01 0.40 -3.83
C HIS A 9 -0.50 1.29 -4.98
N CYS A 10 -1.39 0.76 -5.82
CA CYS A 10 -1.97 1.50 -6.94
C CYS A 10 -3.42 1.08 -7.15
N HIS A 11 -4.33 2.03 -7.17
CA HIS A 11 -5.75 1.80 -7.43
C HIS A 11 -5.99 1.66 -8.94
N PHE A 12 -5.46 0.60 -9.50
CA PHE A 12 -5.45 0.33 -10.94
C PHE A 12 -6.85 0.02 -11.50
N ASP A 13 -7.82 -0.21 -10.64
CA ASP A 13 -9.22 -0.43 -11.00
C ASP A 13 -10.01 0.86 -11.26
N PHE A 14 -9.38 2.02 -11.14
CA PHE A 14 -9.98 3.35 -11.38
C PHE A 14 -9.46 3.98 -12.66
N PRO A 15 -10.19 5.03 -13.20
CA PRO A 15 -9.63 5.84 -14.26
C PRO A 15 -8.32 6.51 -13.83
N PRO A 16 -7.35 6.70 -14.72
CA PRO A 16 -7.39 6.48 -16.16
C PRO A 16 -7.05 5.06 -16.60
N PHE A 17 -6.85 4.12 -15.66
CA PHE A 17 -6.40 2.76 -15.97
C PHE A 17 -7.56 1.86 -16.41
N SER A 18 -8.74 2.01 -15.80
CA SER A 18 -9.93 1.25 -16.20
C SER A 18 -10.31 1.57 -17.65
N GLY A 19 -10.35 0.53 -18.47
CA GLY A 19 -10.56 0.67 -19.91
C GLY A 19 -9.28 0.86 -20.72
N ASP A 20 -8.11 0.97 -20.08
CA ASP A 20 -6.80 1.17 -20.70
C ASP A 20 -5.72 0.27 -20.05
N GLU A 21 -6.13 -0.87 -19.52
CA GLU A 21 -5.28 -1.72 -18.70
C GLU A 21 -4.02 -2.19 -19.43
N GLU A 22 -4.15 -2.70 -20.64
CA GLU A 22 -3.01 -3.25 -21.38
C GLU A 22 -1.97 -2.17 -21.69
N ALA A 23 -2.41 -1.01 -22.17
CA ALA A 23 -1.51 0.11 -22.46
C ALA A 23 -0.87 0.66 -21.19
N SER A 24 -1.62 0.75 -20.09
CA SER A 24 -1.10 1.20 -18.80
C SER A 24 -0.04 0.24 -18.25
N LEU A 25 -0.27 -1.06 -18.34
CA LEU A 25 0.71 -2.09 -17.94
C LEU A 25 1.96 -2.06 -18.82
N GLN A 26 1.81 -1.81 -20.10
CA GLN A 26 2.93 -1.69 -21.02
C GLN A 26 3.82 -0.48 -20.66
N ARG A 27 3.22 0.68 -20.38
CA ARG A 27 3.95 1.86 -19.92
C ARG A 27 4.70 1.59 -18.61
N ALA A 28 4.05 0.92 -17.66
CA ALA A 28 4.67 0.55 -16.40
C ALA A 28 5.88 -0.37 -16.63
N ALA A 29 5.72 -1.40 -17.46
CA ALA A 29 6.79 -2.34 -17.78
C ALA A 29 7.98 -1.66 -18.48
N GLN A 30 7.73 -0.72 -19.38
CA GLN A 30 8.77 0.05 -20.05
C GLN A 30 9.59 0.89 -19.06
N ALA A 31 8.99 1.32 -17.96
CA ALA A 31 9.68 2.04 -16.88
C ALA A 31 10.31 1.09 -15.84
N GLY A 32 10.22 -0.21 -16.03
CA GLY A 32 10.78 -1.20 -15.11
C GLY A 32 9.82 -1.67 -14.01
N VAL A 33 8.57 -1.19 -14.01
CA VAL A 33 7.55 -1.60 -13.04
C VAL A 33 6.84 -2.83 -13.56
N GLY A 34 7.24 -3.99 -13.07
CA GLY A 34 6.79 -5.28 -13.59
C GLY A 34 5.64 -5.91 -12.84
N LYS A 35 5.34 -5.42 -11.63
CA LYS A 35 4.24 -5.92 -10.80
C LYS A 35 3.58 -4.76 -10.06
N ILE A 36 2.27 -4.90 -9.82
CA ILE A 36 1.46 -3.87 -9.17
C ILE A 36 0.49 -4.56 -8.21
N ILE A 37 0.42 -4.08 -6.97
CA ILE A 37 -0.58 -4.52 -6.00
C ILE A 37 -1.74 -3.53 -6.01
N VAL A 38 -2.95 -4.04 -6.22
CA VAL A 38 -4.18 -3.25 -6.37
C VAL A 38 -5.05 -3.47 -5.13
N PRO A 39 -5.08 -2.53 -4.17
CA PRO A 39 -5.94 -2.66 -3.01
C PRO A 39 -7.37 -2.22 -3.31
N ALA A 40 -8.33 -2.99 -2.80
CA ALA A 40 -9.73 -2.58 -2.79
C ALA A 40 -9.97 -1.57 -1.66
N THR A 41 -11.07 -0.84 -1.72
CA THR A 41 -11.47 0.13 -0.69
C THR A 41 -12.82 -0.18 -0.07
N GLU A 42 -13.65 -0.95 -0.77
CA GLU A 42 -14.99 -1.33 -0.32
C GLU A 42 -15.40 -2.66 -0.95
N ALA A 43 -16.39 -3.32 -0.36
CA ALA A 43 -16.84 -4.65 -0.82
C ALA A 43 -17.31 -4.65 -2.29
N GLU A 44 -17.88 -3.56 -2.75
CA GLU A 44 -18.31 -3.41 -4.16
C GLU A 44 -17.14 -3.56 -5.14
N ASN A 45 -15.92 -3.25 -4.72
CA ASN A 45 -14.73 -3.35 -5.57
C ASN A 45 -14.09 -4.75 -5.58
N PHE A 46 -14.45 -5.63 -4.67
CA PHE A 46 -13.73 -6.91 -4.50
C PHE A 46 -13.71 -7.74 -5.77
N ALA A 47 -14.86 -7.93 -6.40
CA ALA A 47 -14.94 -8.74 -7.62
C ALA A 47 -14.09 -8.14 -8.76
N ARG A 48 -14.14 -6.81 -8.93
CA ARG A 48 -13.38 -6.12 -9.98
C ARG A 48 -11.87 -6.23 -9.76
N VAL A 49 -11.41 -6.01 -8.53
CA VAL A 49 -9.98 -6.08 -8.20
C VAL A 49 -9.46 -7.51 -8.37
N GLN A 50 -10.22 -8.51 -7.94
CA GLN A 50 -9.86 -9.91 -8.14
C GLN A 50 -9.83 -10.29 -9.61
N ALA A 51 -10.81 -9.85 -10.40
CA ALA A 51 -10.88 -10.13 -11.82
C ALA A 51 -9.68 -9.53 -12.57
N LEU A 52 -9.26 -8.32 -12.22
CA LEU A 52 -8.07 -7.68 -12.78
C LEU A 52 -6.82 -8.51 -12.49
N ALA A 53 -6.64 -8.96 -11.26
CA ALA A 53 -5.48 -9.76 -10.86
C ALA A 53 -5.45 -11.11 -11.56
N GLU A 54 -6.60 -11.74 -11.77
CA GLU A 54 -6.70 -13.01 -12.49
C GLU A 54 -6.41 -12.83 -13.98
N LYS A 55 -6.88 -11.75 -14.58
CA LYS A 55 -6.74 -11.51 -16.02
C LYS A 55 -5.33 -11.08 -16.43
N TYR A 56 -4.68 -10.24 -15.60
CA TYR A 56 -3.39 -9.65 -15.95
C TYR A 56 -2.30 -10.16 -15.01
N GLN A 57 -1.34 -10.85 -15.57
CA GLN A 57 -0.25 -11.50 -14.83
C GLN A 57 0.52 -10.54 -13.91
N PRO A 58 0.81 -9.28 -14.28
CA PRO A 58 1.52 -8.35 -13.39
C PRO A 58 0.71 -7.87 -12.19
N LEU A 59 -0.63 -8.04 -12.18
CA LEU A 59 -1.49 -7.49 -11.13
C LEU A 59 -1.74 -8.51 -10.03
N TYR A 60 -1.74 -7.99 -8.79
CA TYR A 60 -2.09 -8.71 -7.56
C TYR A 60 -3.13 -7.90 -6.82
N ALA A 61 -3.95 -8.56 -6.01
CA ALA A 61 -5.06 -7.92 -5.32
C ALA A 61 -4.84 -7.90 -3.80
N ALA A 62 -5.34 -6.87 -3.16
CA ALA A 62 -5.62 -6.85 -1.73
C ALA A 62 -7.08 -6.51 -1.52
N LEU A 63 -7.70 -7.11 -0.52
CA LEU A 63 -9.11 -6.90 -0.21
C LEU A 63 -9.25 -6.34 1.19
N GLY A 64 -10.00 -5.26 1.33
CA GLY A 64 -10.19 -4.60 2.60
C GLY A 64 -11.24 -3.50 2.54
N LEU A 65 -11.61 -3.00 3.70
CA LEU A 65 -12.60 -1.95 3.90
C LEU A 65 -11.89 -0.71 4.43
N HIS A 66 -11.78 0.31 3.59
CA HIS A 66 -11.02 1.53 3.85
C HIS A 66 -11.72 2.41 4.89
N PRO A 67 -11.00 2.98 5.86
CA PRO A 67 -11.62 3.83 6.90
C PRO A 67 -12.26 5.11 6.37
N GLY A 68 -11.80 5.64 5.23
CA GLY A 68 -12.39 6.80 4.58
C GLY A 68 -13.69 6.52 3.85
N MET A 69 -14.08 5.26 3.70
CA MET A 69 -15.30 4.81 3.02
C MET A 69 -16.30 4.20 4.01
N LEU A 70 -16.27 4.64 5.25
CA LEU A 70 -16.99 4.01 6.37
C LEU A 70 -18.50 3.90 6.12
N GLU A 71 -19.09 4.89 5.47
CA GLU A 71 -20.51 4.90 5.11
C GLU A 71 -20.90 3.80 4.10
N LYS A 72 -19.93 3.24 3.41
CA LYS A 72 -20.13 2.13 2.46
C LYS A 72 -20.05 0.75 3.13
N HIS A 73 -19.64 0.71 4.39
CA HIS A 73 -19.38 -0.55 5.07
C HIS A 73 -20.49 -0.92 6.05
N SER A 74 -20.96 -2.16 5.95
CA SER A 74 -21.93 -2.77 6.85
C SER A 74 -21.38 -4.10 7.36
N ASP A 75 -22.14 -4.77 8.21
CA ASP A 75 -21.80 -6.13 8.66
C ASP A 75 -21.74 -7.11 7.48
N VAL A 76 -22.58 -6.88 6.45
CA VAL A 76 -22.53 -7.67 5.20
C VAL A 76 -21.21 -7.48 4.48
N SER A 77 -20.66 -6.26 4.48
CA SER A 77 -19.35 -5.99 3.85
C SER A 77 -18.24 -6.79 4.50
N LEU A 78 -18.25 -6.90 5.82
CA LEU A 78 -17.28 -7.68 6.57
C LEU A 78 -17.42 -9.17 6.28
N ASP A 79 -18.65 -9.67 6.19
CA ASP A 79 -18.93 -11.06 5.82
C ASP A 79 -18.46 -11.36 4.40
N GLN A 80 -18.65 -10.43 3.46
CA GLN A 80 -18.16 -10.56 2.09
C GLN A 80 -16.63 -10.64 2.04
N LEU A 81 -15.94 -9.84 2.86
CA LEU A 81 -14.49 -9.90 2.97
C LEU A 81 -14.05 -11.27 3.47
N GLN A 82 -14.66 -11.75 4.55
CA GLN A 82 -14.34 -13.06 5.11
C GLN A 82 -14.56 -14.17 4.08
N GLN A 83 -15.68 -14.18 3.38
CA GLN A 83 -15.99 -15.18 2.35
C GLN A 83 -14.97 -15.16 1.21
N ALA A 84 -14.56 -13.96 0.77
CA ALA A 84 -13.55 -13.83 -0.29
C ALA A 84 -12.20 -14.40 0.16
N LEU A 85 -11.77 -14.11 1.39
CA LEU A 85 -10.51 -14.60 1.94
C LEU A 85 -10.53 -16.11 2.18
N GLU A 86 -11.68 -16.64 2.60
CA GLU A 86 -11.85 -18.07 2.87
C GLU A 86 -11.62 -18.94 1.64
N ARG A 87 -11.93 -18.44 0.46
CA ARG A 87 -11.67 -19.12 -0.81
C ARG A 87 -10.18 -19.21 -1.16
N ARG A 88 -9.32 -18.47 -0.45
CA ARG A 88 -7.87 -18.43 -0.64
C ARG A 88 -7.46 -18.19 -2.11
N PRO A 89 -7.92 -17.09 -2.76
CA PRO A 89 -7.54 -16.81 -4.14
C PRO A 89 -6.03 -16.58 -4.24
N ALA A 90 -5.38 -17.22 -5.20
CA ALA A 90 -3.91 -17.22 -5.32
C ALA A 90 -3.32 -15.81 -5.51
N LYS A 91 -4.08 -14.91 -6.16
CA LYS A 91 -3.61 -13.56 -6.47
C LYS A 91 -4.02 -12.52 -5.41
N VAL A 92 -4.74 -12.90 -4.37
CA VAL A 92 -5.03 -12.03 -3.21
C VAL A 92 -3.88 -12.19 -2.23
N VAL A 93 -3.07 -11.15 -2.11
CA VAL A 93 -1.79 -11.20 -1.38
C VAL A 93 -1.82 -10.47 -0.04
N ALA A 94 -2.90 -9.76 0.28
CA ALA A 94 -3.00 -8.98 1.52
C ALA A 94 -4.45 -8.67 1.87
N VAL A 95 -4.67 -8.33 3.14
CA VAL A 95 -5.88 -7.63 3.59
C VAL A 95 -5.58 -6.14 3.57
N GLY A 96 -6.27 -5.41 2.73
CA GLY A 96 -6.06 -3.97 2.56
C GLY A 96 -6.88 -3.43 1.37
N GLU A 97 -7.13 -2.17 1.35
CA GLU A 97 -6.57 -1.16 2.27
C GLU A 97 -7.46 -1.01 3.50
N ILE A 98 -6.85 -1.11 4.67
CA ILE A 98 -7.54 -0.98 5.96
C ILE A 98 -6.80 0.05 6.82
N GLY A 99 -7.36 0.49 7.93
CA GLY A 99 -6.63 1.40 8.82
C GLY A 99 -7.51 2.38 9.56
N LEU A 100 -6.95 3.56 9.83
CA LEU A 100 -7.57 4.63 10.60
C LEU A 100 -7.36 5.98 9.91
N ASP A 101 -8.37 6.86 9.98
CA ASP A 101 -8.32 8.19 9.36
C ASP A 101 -9.12 9.19 10.19
N LEU A 102 -8.45 10.21 10.73
CA LEU A 102 -9.08 11.29 11.50
C LEU A 102 -9.28 12.57 10.66
N PHE A 103 -9.40 12.42 9.34
CA PHE A 103 -9.77 13.53 8.47
C PHE A 103 -11.29 13.66 8.38
N GLY A 104 -11.79 14.90 8.35
CA GLY A 104 -13.22 15.17 8.25
C GLY A 104 -13.85 15.53 9.59
N ASP A 105 -15.12 15.96 9.55
CA ASP A 105 -15.82 16.52 10.71
C ASP A 105 -16.40 15.44 11.63
N ASP A 106 -16.74 14.28 11.08
CA ASP A 106 -17.28 13.16 11.86
C ASP A 106 -16.66 11.84 11.41
N PRO A 107 -15.44 11.53 11.89
CA PRO A 107 -14.73 10.33 11.45
C PRO A 107 -15.28 9.03 12.05
N GLN A 108 -16.21 9.07 13.02
CA GLN A 108 -16.74 7.89 13.71
C GLN A 108 -15.61 6.94 14.14
N PHE A 109 -14.68 7.45 14.91
CA PHE A 109 -13.39 6.80 15.19
C PHE A 109 -13.53 5.47 15.92
N GLU A 110 -14.50 5.34 16.82
CA GLU A 110 -14.75 4.07 17.51
C GLU A 110 -15.15 2.97 16.53
N ARG A 111 -15.99 3.30 15.56
CA ARG A 111 -16.40 2.37 14.51
C ARG A 111 -15.24 1.99 13.60
N GLN A 112 -14.38 2.97 13.25
CA GLN A 112 -13.17 2.69 12.49
C GLN A 112 -12.26 1.71 13.23
N GLN A 113 -12.05 1.92 14.53
CA GLN A 113 -11.20 1.03 15.33
C GLN A 113 -11.77 -0.38 15.42
N TRP A 114 -13.07 -0.50 15.61
CA TRP A 114 -13.73 -1.80 15.61
C TRP A 114 -13.53 -2.51 14.28
N LEU A 115 -13.77 -1.80 13.18
CA LEU A 115 -13.62 -2.37 11.83
C LEU A 115 -12.18 -2.78 11.55
N LEU A 116 -11.21 -1.96 11.98
CA LEU A 116 -9.80 -2.30 11.87
C LEU A 116 -9.50 -3.61 12.64
N ASP A 117 -9.96 -3.72 13.88
CA ASP A 117 -9.72 -4.90 14.70
C ASP A 117 -10.31 -6.16 14.06
N GLU A 118 -11.52 -6.07 13.52
CA GLU A 118 -12.15 -7.22 12.83
C GLU A 118 -11.33 -7.65 11.59
N GLN A 119 -10.80 -6.70 10.84
CA GLN A 119 -10.00 -7.00 9.66
C GLN A 119 -8.59 -7.51 10.02
N LEU A 120 -8.00 -7.03 11.10
CA LEU A 120 -6.74 -7.58 11.61
C LEU A 120 -6.91 -9.03 12.06
N LYS A 121 -8.04 -9.38 12.68
CA LYS A 121 -8.38 -10.76 13.02
C LYS A 121 -8.47 -11.64 11.77
N LEU A 122 -9.07 -11.14 10.69
CA LEU A 122 -9.16 -11.86 9.42
C LEU A 122 -7.78 -12.08 8.80
N ALA A 123 -6.92 -11.06 8.82
CA ALA A 123 -5.55 -11.18 8.32
C ALA A 123 -4.77 -12.25 9.08
N LYS A 124 -4.92 -12.30 10.40
CA LYS A 124 -4.30 -13.32 11.25
C LYS A 124 -4.85 -14.71 10.92
N ARG A 125 -6.16 -14.84 10.80
CA ARG A 125 -6.84 -16.11 10.52
C ARG A 125 -6.42 -16.72 9.18
N TYR A 126 -6.29 -15.88 8.15
CA TYR A 126 -5.95 -16.33 6.80
C TYR A 126 -4.46 -16.20 6.47
N ASP A 127 -3.66 -15.85 7.45
CA ASP A 127 -2.19 -15.73 7.32
C ASP A 127 -1.78 -14.81 6.16
N LEU A 128 -2.34 -13.61 6.15
CA LEU A 128 -2.06 -12.58 5.15
C LEU A 128 -1.46 -11.33 5.79
N PRO A 129 -0.55 -10.65 5.09
CA PRO A 129 -0.10 -9.33 5.54
C PRO A 129 -1.19 -8.30 5.33
N VAL A 130 -1.02 -7.11 5.92
CA VAL A 130 -1.96 -6.01 5.80
C VAL A 130 -1.34 -4.80 5.10
N ILE A 131 -2.18 -4.08 4.34
CA ILE A 131 -1.84 -2.78 3.76
C ILE A 131 -2.62 -1.74 4.53
N LEU A 132 -1.90 -0.85 5.22
CA LEU A 132 -2.46 0.05 6.22
C LEU A 132 -2.45 1.49 5.76
N HIS A 133 -3.63 2.12 5.89
CA HIS A 133 -3.83 3.55 5.76
C HIS A 133 -3.80 4.18 7.15
N SER A 134 -3.07 5.29 7.30
CA SER A 134 -3.01 6.02 8.56
C SER A 134 -2.92 7.52 8.31
N ARG A 135 -3.94 8.25 8.72
CA ARG A 135 -3.97 9.70 8.63
C ARG A 135 -4.30 10.31 9.98
N ARG A 136 -3.29 10.96 10.59
CA ARG A 136 -3.37 11.54 11.96
C ARG A 136 -3.68 10.50 13.03
N THR A 137 -3.25 9.25 12.82
CA THR A 137 -3.62 8.11 13.66
C THR A 137 -2.46 7.18 13.96
N HIS A 138 -1.22 7.59 13.69
CA HIS A 138 -0.06 6.67 13.74
C HIS A 138 0.11 6.00 15.10
N ASP A 139 0.02 6.76 16.18
CA ASP A 139 0.21 6.21 17.54
C ASP A 139 -0.91 5.23 17.90
N LYS A 140 -2.14 5.55 17.54
CA LYS A 140 -3.29 4.69 17.77
C LYS A 140 -3.21 3.43 16.91
N LEU A 141 -2.83 3.56 15.64
CA LEU A 141 -2.64 2.42 14.75
C LEU A 141 -1.57 1.48 15.31
N ALA A 142 -0.42 2.01 15.73
CA ALA A 142 0.65 1.21 16.30
C ALA A 142 0.18 0.41 17.53
N MET A 143 -0.69 0.99 18.35
CA MET A 143 -1.28 0.32 19.50
C MET A 143 -2.13 -0.89 19.10
N HIS A 144 -2.97 -0.75 18.06
CA HIS A 144 -3.77 -1.85 17.53
C HIS A 144 -2.87 -2.95 16.95
N LEU A 145 -1.82 -2.57 16.20
CA LEU A 145 -0.91 -3.54 15.59
C LEU A 145 -0.15 -4.34 16.65
N LYS A 146 0.30 -3.68 17.70
CA LYS A 146 0.97 -4.35 18.82
C LYS A 146 0.05 -5.36 19.51
N ARG A 147 -1.21 -4.98 19.73
CA ARG A 147 -2.19 -5.83 20.40
C ARG A 147 -2.52 -7.09 19.59
N HIS A 148 -2.68 -6.97 18.29
CA HIS A 148 -3.00 -8.11 17.43
C HIS A 148 -1.82 -9.00 17.12
N ASP A 149 -0.61 -8.48 17.14
CA ASP A 149 0.64 -9.23 16.96
C ASP A 149 0.60 -10.17 15.76
N LEU A 150 0.41 -9.58 14.56
CA LEU A 150 0.30 -10.36 13.33
C LEU A 150 1.66 -10.92 12.90
N SER A 151 1.73 -12.22 12.61
CA SER A 151 2.96 -12.88 12.16
C SER A 151 3.43 -12.38 10.78
N ARG A 152 2.49 -12.06 9.90
CA ARG A 152 2.81 -11.59 8.54
C ARG A 152 3.07 -10.10 8.48
N THR A 153 2.65 -9.34 9.51
CA THR A 153 2.80 -7.88 9.56
C THR A 153 2.23 -7.19 8.32
N GLY A 154 3.00 -6.34 7.64
CA GLY A 154 2.52 -5.65 6.45
C GLY A 154 3.25 -4.33 6.22
N VAL A 155 2.54 -3.36 5.65
CA VAL A 155 3.08 -2.05 5.30
C VAL A 155 2.14 -0.93 5.77
N VAL A 156 2.72 0.14 6.29
CA VAL A 156 2.03 1.43 6.48
C VAL A 156 2.29 2.22 5.20
N HIS A 157 1.30 2.27 4.31
CA HIS A 157 1.44 2.91 3.01
C HIS A 157 1.36 4.43 3.15
N GLY A 158 1.96 5.14 2.19
CA GLY A 158 1.85 6.61 2.12
C GLY A 158 2.33 7.30 3.38
N PHE A 159 3.40 6.81 4.00
CA PHE A 159 3.81 7.29 5.32
C PHE A 159 4.16 8.77 5.30
N SER A 160 3.58 9.49 6.25
CA SER A 160 3.87 10.88 6.55
C SER A 160 3.74 11.07 8.07
N GLY A 161 4.88 11.12 8.76
CA GLY A 161 4.88 11.21 10.22
C GLY A 161 6.28 11.48 10.76
N SER A 162 6.45 11.33 12.07
CA SER A 162 7.75 11.52 12.73
C SER A 162 8.65 10.29 12.58
N LEU A 163 9.94 10.50 12.74
CA LEU A 163 10.90 9.39 12.79
C LEU A 163 10.55 8.41 13.91
N GLN A 164 10.16 8.91 15.07
CA GLN A 164 9.77 8.08 16.21
C GLN A 164 8.57 7.20 15.88
N GLN A 165 7.56 7.73 15.19
CA GLN A 165 6.40 6.96 14.74
C GLN A 165 6.79 5.88 13.73
N ALA A 166 7.62 6.24 12.75
CA ALA A 166 8.12 5.29 11.76
C ALA A 166 8.93 4.17 12.41
N GLU A 167 9.85 4.51 13.31
CA GLU A 167 10.66 3.53 14.04
C GLU A 167 9.79 2.57 14.86
N ARG A 168 8.71 3.06 15.44
CA ARG A 168 7.79 2.20 16.18
C ARG A 168 7.14 1.16 15.27
N PHE A 169 6.68 1.53 14.08
CA PHE A 169 6.16 0.59 13.11
C PHE A 169 7.21 -0.43 12.69
N VAL A 170 8.43 0.04 12.42
CA VAL A 170 9.55 -0.85 12.06
C VAL A 170 9.87 -1.84 13.17
N GLN A 171 9.86 -1.40 14.42
CA GLN A 171 10.07 -2.28 15.58
C GLN A 171 8.99 -3.36 15.70
N LEU A 172 7.76 -3.05 15.28
CA LEU A 172 6.66 -4.01 15.25
C LEU A 172 6.73 -4.96 14.05
N GLY A 173 7.71 -4.78 13.15
CA GLY A 173 7.93 -5.61 11.97
C GLY A 173 7.31 -5.09 10.69
N TYR A 174 6.69 -3.92 10.71
CA TYR A 174 6.00 -3.34 9.55
C TYR A 174 6.96 -2.58 8.64
N LYS A 175 6.69 -2.62 7.34
CA LYS A 175 7.38 -1.81 6.34
C LYS A 175 6.73 -0.44 6.24
N ILE A 176 7.48 0.50 5.68
CA ILE A 176 7.07 1.89 5.46
C ILE A 176 6.98 2.13 3.95
N GLY A 177 5.81 2.52 3.47
CA GLY A 177 5.57 2.81 2.06
C GLY A 177 6.09 4.19 1.68
N VAL A 178 6.91 4.24 0.63
CA VAL A 178 7.53 5.46 0.11
C VAL A 178 6.93 5.78 -1.24
N GLY A 179 6.24 6.91 -1.31
CA GLY A 179 5.57 7.38 -2.51
C GLY A 179 5.93 8.80 -2.89
N GLY A 180 5.05 9.45 -3.64
CA GLY A 180 5.28 10.76 -4.25
C GLY A 180 5.55 11.91 -3.28
N THR A 181 5.20 11.78 -2.00
CA THR A 181 5.42 12.81 -0.99
C THR A 181 6.90 13.23 -0.93
N ILE A 182 7.84 12.29 -1.08
CA ILE A 182 9.28 12.60 -1.02
C ILE A 182 9.75 13.45 -2.19
N THR A 183 8.97 13.56 -3.26
CA THR A 183 9.34 14.40 -4.42
C THR A 183 9.13 15.89 -4.16
N TYR A 184 8.43 16.25 -3.10
CA TYR A 184 8.16 17.64 -2.75
C TYR A 184 9.23 18.15 -1.77
N PRO A 185 10.03 19.18 -2.16
CA PRO A 185 11.05 19.72 -1.24
C PRO A 185 10.50 20.21 0.10
N ARG A 186 9.26 20.73 0.11
CA ARG A 186 8.58 21.19 1.33
C ARG A 186 8.27 20.05 2.31
N ALA A 187 8.23 18.79 1.86
CA ALA A 187 8.00 17.64 2.71
C ALA A 187 9.29 17.22 3.43
N SER A 188 10.01 18.18 4.00
CA SER A 188 11.34 17.97 4.59
C SER A 188 11.33 16.95 5.72
N LYS A 189 10.28 16.94 6.54
CA LYS A 189 10.14 15.98 7.65
C LYS A 189 10.05 14.54 7.13
N THR A 190 9.18 14.26 6.17
CA THR A 190 9.03 12.94 5.57
C THR A 190 10.31 12.51 4.84
N ARG A 191 10.90 13.42 4.07
CA ARG A 191 12.16 13.17 3.37
C ARG A 191 13.28 12.78 4.35
N ASP A 192 13.38 13.47 5.47
CA ASP A 192 14.38 13.19 6.50
C ASP A 192 14.15 11.82 7.15
N VAL A 193 12.89 11.47 7.45
CA VAL A 193 12.53 10.15 7.99
C VAL A 193 12.95 9.03 7.03
N ILE A 194 12.62 9.16 5.75
CA ILE A 194 12.95 8.16 4.73
C ILE A 194 14.45 8.04 4.51
N ALA A 195 15.19 9.14 4.66
CA ALA A 195 16.64 9.11 4.58
C ALA A 195 17.29 8.35 5.75
N LYS A 196 16.65 8.33 6.92
CA LYS A 196 17.21 7.79 8.16
C LYS A 196 16.78 6.36 8.49
N LEU A 197 15.64 5.91 7.99
CA LEU A 197 15.14 4.56 8.29
C LEU A 197 16.05 3.49 7.69
N PRO A 198 16.09 2.29 8.30
CA PRO A 198 16.80 1.17 7.66
C PRO A 198 16.22 0.91 6.27
N LEU A 199 17.09 0.74 5.27
CA LEU A 199 16.65 0.46 3.90
C LEU A 199 15.77 -0.79 3.83
N ALA A 200 16.06 -1.79 4.67
CA ALA A 200 15.27 -3.03 4.77
C ALA A 200 13.82 -2.81 5.23
N SER A 201 13.47 -1.61 5.69
CA SER A 201 12.11 -1.29 6.15
C SER A 201 11.25 -0.58 5.10
N LEU A 202 11.77 -0.31 3.90
CA LEU A 202 11.08 0.52 2.90
C LEU A 202 10.45 -0.31 1.78
N LEU A 203 9.27 0.13 1.32
CA LEU A 203 8.62 -0.35 0.10
C LEU A 203 8.34 0.83 -0.82
N LEU A 204 8.35 0.57 -2.13
CA LEU A 204 8.08 1.57 -3.17
C LEU A 204 6.63 1.52 -3.59
N GLU A 205 5.98 2.68 -3.74
CA GLU A 205 4.58 2.78 -4.14
C GLU A 205 4.29 4.08 -4.90
N THR A 206 3.08 4.21 -5.46
CA THR A 206 2.62 5.46 -6.08
C THR A 206 1.35 6.01 -5.46
N ASP A 207 0.43 5.17 -5.04
CA ASP A 207 -0.95 5.52 -4.68
C ASP A 207 -1.72 6.10 -5.88
N ALA A 208 -1.29 5.76 -7.11
CA ALA A 208 -1.95 6.22 -8.32
C ALA A 208 -3.42 5.74 -8.37
N PRO A 209 -4.33 6.50 -8.95
CA PRO A 209 -4.15 7.76 -9.70
C PRO A 209 -3.98 8.99 -8.81
N ASP A 210 -4.05 8.84 -7.49
CA ASP A 210 -3.91 9.92 -6.53
C ASP A 210 -2.44 10.26 -6.28
N MET A 211 -2.20 11.28 -5.48
CA MET A 211 -0.87 11.67 -5.00
C MET A 211 0.13 11.97 -6.11
N PRO A 212 -0.21 12.83 -7.10
CA PRO A 212 0.73 13.16 -8.17
C PRO A 212 2.05 13.70 -7.62
N LEU A 213 3.14 13.35 -8.29
CA LEU A 213 4.47 13.79 -7.91
C LEU A 213 4.64 15.29 -8.15
N ASN A 214 5.62 15.88 -7.47
CA ASN A 214 5.99 17.26 -7.70
C ASN A 214 6.38 17.47 -9.18
N GLY A 215 5.81 18.49 -9.81
CA GLY A 215 5.93 18.77 -11.23
C GLY A 215 4.84 18.15 -12.09
N PHE A 216 4.01 17.26 -11.50
CA PHE A 216 2.92 16.57 -12.19
C PHE A 216 1.56 16.87 -11.57
N GLN A 217 1.46 17.91 -10.74
CA GLN A 217 0.21 18.34 -10.13
C GLN A 217 -0.83 18.64 -11.23
N GLY A 218 -2.08 18.25 -10.96
CA GLY A 218 -3.17 18.41 -11.94
C GLY A 218 -3.27 17.26 -12.93
N GLN A 219 -2.36 16.30 -12.91
CA GLN A 219 -2.39 15.09 -13.74
C GLN A 219 -2.65 13.87 -12.87
N ALA A 220 -3.27 12.85 -13.43
CA ALA A 220 -3.40 11.57 -12.72
C ALA A 220 -2.01 10.95 -12.52
N ASN A 221 -1.73 10.49 -11.31
CA ASN A 221 -0.53 9.71 -11.05
C ASN A 221 -0.64 8.34 -11.73
N ARG A 222 0.50 7.69 -12.00
CA ARG A 222 0.57 6.42 -12.74
C ARG A 222 1.64 5.50 -12.16
N PRO A 223 1.51 4.16 -12.32
CA PRO A 223 2.50 3.22 -11.77
C PRO A 223 3.92 3.45 -12.28
N GLU A 224 4.11 3.89 -13.54
CA GLU A 224 5.44 4.19 -14.07
C GLU A 224 6.16 5.30 -13.30
N GLN A 225 5.42 6.15 -12.58
CA GLN A 225 6.00 7.20 -11.74
C GLN A 225 6.74 6.65 -10.51
N ALA A 226 6.56 5.38 -10.17
CA ALA A 226 7.37 4.73 -9.14
C ALA A 226 8.87 4.86 -9.43
N THR A 227 9.25 4.86 -10.71
CA THR A 227 10.64 5.05 -11.13
C THR A 227 11.17 6.43 -10.75
N ARG A 228 10.34 7.46 -10.82
CA ARG A 228 10.73 8.83 -10.40
C ARG A 228 10.79 8.94 -8.87
N VAL A 229 9.90 8.29 -8.16
CA VAL A 229 9.96 8.19 -6.68
C VAL A 229 11.29 7.52 -6.29
N PHE A 230 11.64 6.42 -6.96
CA PHE A 230 12.90 5.72 -6.75
C PHE A 230 14.11 6.64 -6.98
N ALA A 231 14.10 7.46 -8.04
CA ALA A 231 15.19 8.39 -8.32
C ALA A 231 15.41 9.39 -7.17
N VAL A 232 14.31 9.93 -6.61
CA VAL A 232 14.37 10.83 -5.45
C VAL A 232 14.86 10.08 -4.20
N LEU A 233 14.38 8.85 -4.00
CA LEU A 233 14.84 8.01 -2.89
C LEU A 233 16.38 7.83 -2.94
N CYS A 234 16.94 7.59 -4.13
CA CYS A 234 18.38 7.48 -4.31
C CYS A 234 19.13 8.77 -3.94
N GLU A 235 18.53 9.92 -4.22
CA GLU A 235 19.11 11.22 -3.82
C GLU A 235 19.13 11.39 -2.29
N LEU A 236 18.17 10.83 -1.60
CA LEU A 236 18.04 10.95 -0.15
C LEU A 236 18.93 9.95 0.62
N ARG A 237 19.44 8.93 -0.04
CA ARG A 237 20.16 7.85 0.60
C ARG A 237 21.59 7.74 0.08
N SER A 238 22.46 7.14 0.90
CA SER A 238 23.87 6.97 0.56
C SER A 238 24.19 5.65 -0.16
N GLU A 239 23.29 4.66 -0.11
CA GLU A 239 23.51 3.38 -0.77
C GLU A 239 23.49 3.56 -2.31
N PRO A 240 24.21 2.72 -3.07
CA PRO A 240 24.14 2.75 -4.52
C PRO A 240 22.73 2.43 -5.05
N ALA A 241 22.36 3.03 -6.18
CA ALA A 241 21.02 2.87 -6.76
C ALA A 241 20.62 1.41 -7.00
N ASP A 242 21.54 0.59 -7.52
CA ASP A 242 21.24 -0.83 -7.79
C ASP A 242 21.01 -1.61 -6.50
N GLU A 243 21.74 -1.29 -5.44
CA GLU A 243 21.50 -1.87 -4.12
C GLU A 243 20.11 -1.48 -3.58
N ILE A 244 19.75 -0.21 -3.68
CA ILE A 244 18.43 0.27 -3.24
C ILE A 244 17.32 -0.47 -4.00
N ALA A 245 17.42 -0.59 -5.32
CA ALA A 245 16.44 -1.28 -6.14
C ALA A 245 16.30 -2.74 -5.72
N GLU A 246 17.40 -3.44 -5.52
CA GLU A 246 17.41 -4.85 -5.12
C GLU A 246 16.80 -5.04 -3.73
N VAL A 247 17.15 -4.20 -2.77
CA VAL A 247 16.62 -4.26 -1.41
C VAL A 247 15.11 -4.01 -1.39
N LEU A 248 14.63 -3.03 -2.17
CA LEU A 248 13.19 -2.76 -2.27
C LEU A 248 12.43 -3.98 -2.80
N LEU A 249 12.94 -4.66 -3.82
CA LEU A 249 12.34 -5.90 -4.34
C LEU A 249 12.32 -6.98 -3.27
N ASN A 250 13.44 -7.21 -2.60
CA ASN A 250 13.54 -8.23 -1.57
C ASN A 250 12.60 -7.93 -0.39
N ASN A 251 12.47 -6.65 -0.01
CA ASN A 251 11.53 -6.25 1.02
C ASN A 251 10.09 -6.57 0.62
N THR A 252 9.74 -6.33 -0.64
CA THR A 252 8.40 -6.63 -1.16
C THR A 252 8.12 -8.12 -1.12
N TYR A 253 9.07 -8.94 -1.58
CA TYR A 253 8.93 -10.40 -1.54
C TYR A 253 8.88 -10.97 -0.12
N ALA A 254 9.51 -10.32 0.84
CA ALA A 254 9.45 -10.73 2.24
C ALA A 254 8.06 -10.52 2.85
N VAL A 255 7.29 -9.55 2.35
CA VAL A 255 5.94 -9.23 2.86
C VAL A 255 4.86 -9.93 2.05
N PHE A 256 4.92 -9.85 0.71
CA PHE A 256 3.84 -10.28 -0.17
C PHE A 256 4.25 -11.47 -1.05
N SER A 257 3.31 -12.40 -1.26
CA SER A 257 3.52 -13.54 -2.15
C SER A 257 3.28 -13.13 -3.60
N VAL A 258 4.19 -12.33 -4.15
CA VAL A 258 4.12 -11.79 -5.51
C VAL A 258 5.20 -12.35 -6.43
N SER A 259 5.96 -13.32 -5.97
CA SER A 259 6.96 -14.04 -6.77
C SER A 259 6.27 -15.11 -7.60
N GLY A 260 6.57 -15.17 -8.87
CA GLY A 260 5.98 -16.19 -9.73
C GLY A 260 5.98 -15.81 -11.17
#